data_c8b6fbe876439dcc1f6dd8fcb558a46f
#
_entry.id   c8b6fbe876439dcc1f6dd8fcb558a46f
#
_cell.length_a   1.000
_cell.length_b   1.000
_cell.length_c   1.000
_cell.angle_alpha   90.00
_cell.angle_beta   90.00
_cell.angle_gamma   90.00
#
_symmetry.space_group_name_H-M   'P 1'
#
loop_
_entity.id
_entity.type
_entity.pdbx_description
1 polymer ?
#
loop_
_entity_poly.entity_id
_entity_poly.type
_entity_poly.pdbx_seq_one_letter_code
_entity_poly.pdbx_strand_id
1 'polypeptide(L)'
;LGIARWFRAWFYYDKLTTYGEVPWFPNDIQSYQNDVMYKDRDSRDVIIRNLIADLDFAYEHIQATSSTGSATLTRWAAAALKSRVCLFEAAYRRYHNLTGLEITPEELYREAAKAAKLVIDNSGCSLNTAAGKKGAYRDLFYSETPLTQEVILAVCANEKSGIFGEQNWWFNARSYGLCWSLVRSFVHTYLKQDGTPFTAAADYAVKSFAEEMEGRDLRLEQTVRGRNFLWDGKTAVADIKNLSLTGYQVIKYTLDESKYDGGAKNINSIPLIRYAEVLLNYAEAQAELGVLTDSEWALTVGALRKRAGITGGTETLPTTVDSYLQRTFYPDVTSPVLLEIRRERAIELVAEGMRFDDLRRWKCGSLMETLRWSGIHIPGLEQPVDVNGDGVNDYYFTEGEVVSAPAAYKNIAVRVNQDGVGLYAEANPVSGYDLVYKTGAGDRYWYPDGRQYLYPIPAKVIRDYRNAGYTISQNPEWDNE
;
A
#
# COMPACT_ATOMS: atom_id res chain seq x y z
N LEU A 1 29.58 -6.50 9.14
CA LEU A 1 28.91 -5.75 10.22
C LEU A 1 27.82 -4.80 9.65
N GLY A 2 28.06 -4.10 8.51
CA GLY A 2 27.07 -3.21 7.88
C GLY A 2 25.74 -3.91 7.61
N ILE A 3 25.76 -5.12 7.04
CA ILE A 3 24.56 -5.94 6.80
C ILE A 3 23.82 -6.27 8.12
N ALA A 4 24.55 -6.65 9.16
CA ALA A 4 23.96 -6.98 10.47
C ALA A 4 23.25 -5.75 11.08
N ARG A 5 23.88 -4.56 10.99
CA ARG A 5 23.25 -3.31 11.45
C ARG A 5 22.04 -2.91 10.63
N TRP A 6 22.06 -3.14 9.33
CA TRP A 6 20.90 -2.92 8.47
C TRP A 6 19.71 -3.78 8.91
N PHE A 7 19.94 -5.08 9.19
CA PHE A 7 18.88 -5.95 9.69
C PHE A 7 18.41 -5.56 11.09
N ARG A 8 19.32 -5.14 11.98
CA ARG A 8 18.93 -4.62 13.29
C ARG A 8 18.02 -3.39 13.14
N ALA A 9 18.39 -2.47 12.26
CA ALA A 9 17.57 -1.29 11.98
C ALA A 9 16.19 -1.69 11.41
N TRP A 10 16.12 -2.67 10.49
CA TRP A 10 14.87 -3.17 9.95
C TRP A 10 13.96 -3.75 11.05
N PHE A 11 14.49 -4.61 11.91
CA PHE A 11 13.72 -5.20 13.00
C PHE A 11 13.25 -4.18 14.03
N TYR A 12 14.09 -3.23 14.39
CA TYR A 12 13.68 -2.18 15.33
C TYR A 12 12.72 -1.17 14.72
N TYR A 13 12.80 -0.91 13.43
CA TYR A 13 11.79 -0.13 12.72
C TYR A 13 10.42 -0.80 12.80
N ASP A 14 10.34 -2.10 12.56
CA ASP A 14 9.11 -2.88 12.74
C ASP A 14 8.57 -2.78 14.19
N LYS A 15 9.45 -2.85 15.20
CA LYS A 15 9.02 -2.68 16.60
C LYS A 15 8.58 -1.25 16.90
N LEU A 16 9.27 -0.25 16.40
CA LEU A 16 8.92 1.16 16.56
C LEU A 16 7.55 1.47 15.95
N THR A 17 7.28 0.98 14.75
CA THR A 17 5.97 1.19 14.08
C THR A 17 4.87 0.41 14.76
N THR A 18 5.14 -0.76 15.33
CA THR A 18 4.15 -1.63 15.97
C THR A 18 3.83 -1.20 17.40
N TYR A 19 4.86 -0.99 18.24
CA TYR A 19 4.69 -0.79 19.68
C TYR A 19 5.08 0.62 20.16
N GLY A 20 5.70 1.43 19.31
CA GLY A 20 6.27 2.71 19.73
C GLY A 20 7.58 2.51 20.47
N GLU A 21 7.58 2.80 21.76
CA GLU A 21 8.74 2.58 22.63
C GLU A 21 8.97 1.09 22.88
N VAL A 22 10.25 0.67 22.81
CA VAL A 22 10.67 -0.70 23.08
C VAL A 22 12.08 -0.71 23.69
N PRO A 23 12.50 -1.75 24.41
CA PRO A 23 13.87 -1.85 24.88
C PRO A 23 14.87 -1.91 23.72
N TRP A 24 15.86 -1.01 23.70
CA TRP A 24 16.97 -1.05 22.74
C TRP A 24 18.15 -1.85 23.29
N PHE A 25 18.61 -2.83 22.56
CA PHE A 25 19.76 -3.66 22.92
C PHE A 25 20.91 -3.42 21.94
N PRO A 26 21.99 -2.72 22.38
CA PRO A 26 23.13 -2.42 21.50
C PRO A 26 24.00 -3.64 21.20
N ASN A 27 24.03 -4.61 22.11
CA ASN A 27 24.84 -5.82 22.04
C ASN A 27 24.01 -7.07 22.28
N ASP A 28 24.59 -8.25 22.07
CA ASP A 28 24.00 -9.52 22.47
C ASP A 28 23.82 -9.59 23.99
N ILE A 29 22.73 -10.23 24.42
CA ILE A 29 22.38 -10.36 25.84
C ILE A 29 22.63 -11.81 26.25
N GLN A 30 23.40 -11.97 27.33
CA GLN A 30 23.63 -13.28 27.92
C GLN A 30 22.48 -13.65 28.87
N SER A 31 22.14 -14.94 28.97
CA SER A 31 21.03 -15.44 29.77
C SER A 31 21.10 -15.10 31.28
N TYR A 32 22.28 -14.74 31.80
CA TYR A 32 22.45 -14.33 33.19
C TYR A 32 22.36 -12.81 33.43
N GLN A 33 22.17 -12.01 32.35
CA GLN A 33 22.09 -10.54 32.44
C GLN A 33 20.61 -10.08 32.57
N ASN A 34 19.96 -10.51 33.65
CA ASN A 34 18.53 -10.24 33.85
C ASN A 34 18.19 -8.76 33.84
N ASP A 35 18.96 -7.90 34.50
CA ASP A 35 18.73 -6.44 34.53
C ASP A 35 18.79 -5.80 33.15
N VAL A 36 19.61 -6.34 32.26
CA VAL A 36 19.66 -5.88 30.86
C VAL A 36 18.49 -6.46 30.07
N MET A 37 18.21 -7.75 30.25
CA MET A 37 17.15 -8.46 29.50
C MET A 37 15.75 -7.93 29.81
N TYR A 38 15.48 -7.60 31.07
CA TYR A 38 14.17 -7.19 31.55
C TYR A 38 14.10 -5.68 31.84
N LYS A 39 14.89 -4.86 31.14
CA LYS A 39 14.76 -3.39 31.26
C LYS A 39 13.45 -2.90 30.66
N ASP A 40 12.94 -1.77 31.14
CA ASP A 40 11.77 -1.11 30.58
C ASP A 40 12.05 -0.55 29.18
N ARG A 41 11.02 -0.06 28.50
CA ARG A 41 11.09 0.51 27.16
C ARG A 41 11.95 1.77 27.13
N ASP A 42 12.77 1.89 26.11
CA ASP A 42 13.50 3.13 25.80
C ASP A 42 12.62 4.08 24.99
N SER A 43 12.87 5.37 25.15
CA SER A 43 12.13 6.41 24.44
C SER A 43 12.29 6.32 22.92
N ARG A 44 11.32 6.86 22.18
CA ARG A 44 11.40 6.97 20.73
C ARG A 44 12.66 7.67 20.23
N ASP A 45 13.20 8.65 21.01
CA ASP A 45 14.46 9.32 20.67
C ASP A 45 15.66 8.39 20.71
N VAL A 46 15.74 7.53 21.73
CA VAL A 46 16.81 6.53 21.83
C VAL A 46 16.76 5.57 20.64
N ILE A 47 15.57 5.08 20.32
CA ILE A 47 15.39 4.13 19.23
C ILE A 47 15.74 4.78 17.88
N ILE A 48 15.13 5.92 17.53
CA ILE A 48 15.34 6.56 16.23
C ILE A 48 16.79 7.00 16.01
N ARG A 49 17.47 7.50 17.06
CA ARG A 49 18.89 7.88 17.02
C ARG A 49 19.78 6.70 16.67
N ASN A 50 19.50 5.55 17.27
CA ASN A 50 20.25 4.33 17.00
C ASN A 50 19.91 3.74 15.62
N LEU A 51 18.66 3.83 15.17
CA LEU A 51 18.27 3.43 13.80
C LEU A 51 19.02 4.25 12.75
N ILE A 52 19.08 5.57 12.91
CA ILE A 52 19.84 6.46 12.04
C ILE A 52 21.32 6.07 12.03
N ALA A 53 21.93 5.89 13.22
CA ALA A 53 23.34 5.52 13.33
C ALA A 53 23.66 4.15 12.70
N ASP A 54 22.77 3.17 12.85
CA ASP A 54 22.93 1.85 12.24
C ASP A 54 22.83 1.90 10.71
N LEU A 55 21.89 2.71 10.18
CA LEU A 55 21.69 2.86 8.74
C LEU A 55 22.80 3.70 8.09
N ASP A 56 23.33 4.72 8.77
CA ASP A 56 24.50 5.46 8.32
C ASP A 56 25.73 4.56 8.29
N PHE A 57 25.95 3.78 9.34
CA PHE A 57 27.03 2.78 9.36
C PHE A 57 26.86 1.75 8.24
N ALA A 58 25.65 1.26 8.01
CA ALA A 58 25.37 0.31 6.93
C ALA A 58 25.67 0.93 5.56
N TYR A 59 25.25 2.18 5.32
CA TYR A 59 25.55 2.91 4.09
C TYR A 59 27.04 3.06 3.84
N GLU A 60 27.83 3.37 4.88
CA GLU A 60 29.28 3.55 4.77
C GLU A 60 30.04 2.23 4.55
N HIS A 61 29.58 1.13 5.17
CA HIS A 61 30.33 -0.11 5.27
C HIS A 61 29.82 -1.25 4.39
N ILE A 62 28.64 -1.14 3.77
CA ILE A 62 28.21 -2.06 2.72
C ILE A 62 28.90 -1.67 1.43
N GLN A 63 29.83 -2.52 0.97
CA GLN A 63 30.64 -2.24 -0.23
C GLN A 63 29.85 -2.38 -1.53
N ALA A 64 28.80 -3.21 -1.54
CA ALA A 64 28.00 -3.44 -2.75
C ALA A 64 27.27 -2.15 -3.18
N THR A 65 27.53 -1.71 -4.42
CA THR A 65 26.89 -0.57 -5.07
C THR A 65 25.89 -1.00 -6.14
N SER A 66 25.89 -2.28 -6.52
CA SER A 66 24.95 -2.89 -7.44
C SER A 66 24.56 -4.28 -6.94
N SER A 67 23.41 -4.77 -7.34
CA SER A 67 22.89 -6.07 -6.96
C SER A 67 22.35 -6.80 -8.19
N THR A 68 22.87 -7.96 -8.49
CA THR A 68 22.30 -8.83 -9.53
C THR A 68 20.91 -9.29 -9.08
N GLY A 69 19.89 -8.93 -9.86
CA GLY A 69 18.50 -9.28 -9.55
C GLY A 69 18.00 -8.75 -8.21
N SER A 70 18.59 -7.67 -7.69
CA SER A 70 18.19 -7.03 -6.40
C SER A 70 18.17 -7.98 -5.19
N ALA A 71 18.90 -9.09 -5.26
CA ALA A 71 18.96 -10.10 -4.20
C ALA A 71 20.01 -9.82 -3.12
N THR A 72 20.87 -8.82 -3.33
CA THR A 72 21.97 -8.47 -2.40
C THR A 72 21.73 -7.09 -1.82
N LEU A 73 21.92 -6.96 -0.51
CA LEU A 73 21.88 -5.66 0.15
C LEU A 73 23.01 -4.76 -0.37
N THR A 74 22.63 -3.59 -0.86
CA THR A 74 23.53 -2.53 -1.29
C THR A 74 23.51 -1.39 -0.29
N ARG A 75 24.47 -0.48 -0.39
CA ARG A 75 24.44 0.78 0.39
C ARG A 75 23.17 1.61 0.08
N TRP A 76 22.64 1.49 -1.13
CA TRP A 76 21.42 2.20 -1.53
C TRP A 76 20.18 1.68 -0.79
N ALA A 77 20.14 0.38 -0.47
CA ALA A 77 19.11 -0.18 0.39
C ALA A 77 19.16 0.39 1.82
N ALA A 78 20.36 0.72 2.32
CA ALA A 78 20.51 1.38 3.62
C ALA A 78 20.01 2.82 3.61
N ALA A 79 20.39 3.61 2.62
CA ALA A 79 19.91 4.99 2.46
C ALA A 79 18.40 5.05 2.21
N ALA A 80 17.85 4.16 1.37
CA ALA A 80 16.42 4.08 1.12
C ALA A 80 15.62 3.71 2.38
N LEU A 81 16.10 2.72 3.16
CA LEU A 81 15.48 2.38 4.44
C LEU A 81 15.55 3.54 5.44
N LYS A 82 16.69 4.25 5.51
CA LYS A 82 16.82 5.45 6.36
C LYS A 82 15.76 6.50 5.99
N SER A 83 15.55 6.73 4.70
CA SER A 83 14.54 7.69 4.26
C SER A 83 13.13 7.29 4.71
N ARG A 84 12.77 6.00 4.62
CA ARG A 84 11.50 5.43 5.09
C ARG A 84 11.33 5.60 6.60
N VAL A 85 12.34 5.21 7.36
CA VAL A 85 12.35 5.26 8.85
C VAL A 85 12.17 6.69 9.35
N CYS A 86 12.98 7.62 8.84
CA CYS A 86 12.92 9.03 9.25
C CYS A 86 11.62 9.69 8.82
N LEU A 87 11.09 9.38 7.62
CA LEU A 87 9.82 9.91 7.14
C LEU A 87 8.64 9.43 8.00
N PHE A 88 8.63 8.13 8.34
CA PHE A 88 7.59 7.56 9.21
C PHE A 88 7.57 8.28 10.56
N GLU A 89 8.72 8.34 11.22
CA GLU A 89 8.84 8.91 12.57
C GLU A 89 8.54 10.41 12.58
N ALA A 90 9.02 11.15 11.57
CA ALA A 90 8.72 12.58 11.44
C ALA A 90 7.22 12.85 11.37
N ALA A 91 6.53 12.14 10.48
CA ALA A 91 5.09 12.28 10.31
C ALA A 91 4.34 11.80 11.56
N TYR A 92 4.71 10.68 12.14
CA TYR A 92 4.09 10.18 13.36
C TYR A 92 4.17 11.22 14.49
N ARG A 93 5.36 11.77 14.76
CA ARG A 93 5.54 12.83 15.79
C ARG A 93 4.68 14.06 15.49
N ARG A 94 4.69 14.54 14.25
CA ARG A 94 3.95 15.74 13.84
C ARG A 94 2.45 15.56 13.98
N TYR A 95 1.88 14.55 13.37
CA TYR A 95 0.44 14.36 13.28
C TYR A 95 -0.18 13.84 14.60
N HIS A 96 0.59 13.13 15.41
CA HIS A 96 0.16 12.73 16.76
C HIS A 96 0.47 13.78 17.85
N ASN A 97 1.07 14.93 17.47
CA ASN A 97 1.45 16.00 18.38
C ASN A 97 2.31 15.52 19.56
N LEU A 98 3.29 14.64 19.30
CA LEU A 98 4.16 14.15 20.36
C LEU A 98 5.05 15.26 20.87
N THR A 99 5.10 15.41 22.20
CA THR A 99 5.91 16.41 22.90
C THR A 99 6.92 15.76 23.82
N GLY A 100 7.91 16.53 24.30
CA GLY A 100 8.94 16.03 25.22
C GLY A 100 10.02 15.18 24.57
N LEU A 101 10.07 15.14 23.22
CA LEU A 101 11.12 14.48 22.45
C LEU A 101 12.17 15.53 22.03
N GLU A 102 13.45 15.10 22.03
CA GLU A 102 14.59 15.98 21.70
C GLU A 102 14.70 16.22 20.19
N ILE A 103 14.49 15.15 19.39
CA ILE A 103 14.61 15.21 17.94
C ILE A 103 13.28 15.68 17.36
N THR A 104 13.28 16.80 16.65
CA THR A 104 12.08 17.39 16.08
C THR A 104 11.59 16.68 14.81
N PRO A 105 10.29 16.77 14.47
CA PRO A 105 9.80 16.30 13.17
C PRO A 105 10.57 16.89 11.99
N GLU A 106 10.92 18.18 12.05
CA GLU A 106 11.65 18.89 11.00
C GLU A 106 13.06 18.33 10.78
N GLU A 107 13.77 17.95 11.85
CA GLU A 107 15.07 17.30 11.74
C GLU A 107 14.94 15.93 11.08
N LEU A 108 13.93 15.16 11.44
CA LEU A 108 13.69 13.85 10.85
C LEU A 108 13.27 13.94 9.38
N TYR A 109 12.45 14.93 8.99
CA TYR A 109 12.14 15.18 7.58
C TYR A 109 13.40 15.57 6.78
N ARG A 110 14.32 16.38 7.35
CA ARG A 110 15.60 16.69 6.70
C ARG A 110 16.46 15.45 6.52
N GLU A 111 16.54 14.57 7.54
CA GLU A 111 17.27 13.30 7.42
C GLU A 111 16.62 12.37 6.39
N ALA A 112 15.29 12.30 6.32
CA ALA A 112 14.58 11.54 5.31
C ALA A 112 14.88 12.04 3.89
N ALA A 113 14.79 13.36 3.68
CA ALA A 113 15.09 14.00 2.40
C ALA A 113 16.55 13.79 2.00
N LYS A 114 17.49 13.98 2.92
CA LYS A 114 18.92 13.76 2.68
C LYS A 114 19.22 12.33 2.27
N ALA A 115 18.68 11.35 2.97
CA ALA A 115 18.88 9.94 2.67
C ALA A 115 18.25 9.54 1.32
N ALA A 116 17.05 10.03 1.01
CA ALA A 116 16.42 9.82 -0.30
C ALA A 116 17.24 10.46 -1.43
N LYS A 117 17.73 11.70 -1.23
CA LYS A 117 18.55 12.43 -2.21
C LYS A 117 19.85 11.71 -2.53
N LEU A 118 20.49 11.06 -1.54
CA LEU A 118 21.68 10.23 -1.78
C LEU A 118 21.39 9.12 -2.80
N VAL A 119 20.26 8.46 -2.69
CA VAL A 119 19.85 7.43 -3.65
C VAL A 119 19.55 8.05 -5.01
N ILE A 120 18.77 9.13 -5.06
CA ILE A 120 18.38 9.81 -6.29
C ILE A 120 19.60 10.23 -7.11
N ASP A 121 20.60 10.83 -6.46
CA ASP A 121 21.74 11.42 -7.16
C ASP A 121 22.83 10.42 -7.52
N ASN A 122 22.98 9.31 -6.78
CA ASN A 122 24.20 8.51 -6.84
C ASN A 122 23.99 7.02 -7.10
N SER A 123 22.76 6.50 -7.00
CA SER A 123 22.54 5.06 -7.14
C SER A 123 22.54 4.58 -8.59
N GLY A 124 22.29 5.46 -9.55
CA GLY A 124 22.03 5.10 -10.93
C GLY A 124 20.65 4.48 -11.16
N CYS A 125 19.80 4.40 -10.13
CA CYS A 125 18.43 3.94 -10.28
C CYS A 125 17.59 4.92 -11.10
N SER A 126 16.62 4.39 -11.82
CA SER A 126 15.64 5.16 -12.57
C SER A 126 14.33 4.37 -12.69
N LEU A 127 13.24 5.04 -13.02
CA LEU A 127 11.94 4.39 -13.21
C LEU A 127 11.98 3.43 -14.40
N ASN A 128 11.37 2.26 -14.24
CA ASN A 128 11.22 1.31 -15.35
C ASN A 128 10.25 1.86 -16.40
N THR A 129 10.68 1.86 -17.65
CA THR A 129 9.88 2.29 -18.82
C THR A 129 9.97 1.31 -19.98
N ALA A 130 10.65 0.16 -19.82
CA ALA A 130 11.02 -0.76 -20.89
C ALA A 130 9.81 -1.32 -21.64
N ALA A 131 8.74 -1.71 -20.95
CA ALA A 131 7.51 -2.21 -21.57
C ALA A 131 6.52 -1.09 -21.95
N GLY A 132 6.98 0.15 -21.98
CA GLY A 132 6.14 1.30 -22.24
C GLY A 132 5.11 1.57 -21.11
N LYS A 133 4.29 2.58 -21.29
CA LYS A 133 3.35 3.07 -20.26
C LYS A 133 2.29 2.04 -19.83
N LYS A 134 1.97 1.06 -20.69
CA LYS A 134 0.92 0.04 -20.43
C LYS A 134 1.42 -1.19 -19.68
N GLY A 135 2.74 -1.39 -19.56
CA GLY A 135 3.31 -2.59 -18.93
C GLY A 135 4.36 -2.27 -17.85
N ALA A 136 5.09 -1.17 -18.01
CA ALA A 136 6.27 -0.86 -17.22
C ALA A 136 6.06 -0.86 -15.70
N TYR A 137 4.87 -0.50 -15.21
CA TYR A 137 4.55 -0.56 -13.79
C TYR A 137 4.35 -2.00 -13.30
N ARG A 138 3.53 -2.79 -14.00
CA ARG A 138 3.22 -4.16 -13.59
C ARG A 138 4.41 -5.09 -13.75
N ASP A 139 5.29 -4.86 -14.73
CA ASP A 139 6.49 -5.66 -14.92
C ASP A 139 7.40 -5.70 -13.69
N LEU A 140 7.39 -4.67 -12.86
CA LEU A 140 8.11 -4.65 -11.57
C LEU A 140 7.69 -5.79 -10.64
N PHE A 141 6.46 -6.27 -10.76
CA PHE A 141 5.83 -7.26 -9.90
C PHE A 141 5.54 -8.58 -10.61
N TYR A 142 5.67 -8.57 -11.93
CA TYR A 142 5.39 -9.72 -12.79
C TYR A 142 6.67 -10.47 -13.19
N SER A 143 7.81 -9.79 -13.22
CA SER A 143 9.09 -10.34 -13.70
C SER A 143 9.67 -11.36 -12.74
N GLU A 144 10.17 -12.47 -13.28
CA GLU A 144 10.91 -13.49 -12.52
C GLU A 144 12.17 -12.87 -11.90
N THR A 145 13.00 -12.25 -12.72
CA THR A 145 14.16 -11.50 -12.24
C THR A 145 13.76 -10.04 -11.99
N PRO A 146 14.01 -9.51 -10.79
CA PRO A 146 13.72 -8.12 -10.49
C PRO A 146 14.39 -7.16 -11.47
N LEU A 147 13.65 -6.12 -11.88
CA LEU A 147 14.15 -5.07 -12.76
C LEU A 147 15.04 -4.11 -11.97
N THR A 148 16.35 -4.41 -11.92
CA THR A 148 17.34 -3.74 -11.08
C THR A 148 17.49 -2.24 -11.36
N GLN A 149 16.98 -1.77 -12.49
CA GLN A 149 16.91 -0.35 -12.80
C GLN A 149 16.07 0.41 -11.77
N GLU A 150 14.97 -0.17 -11.30
CA GLU A 150 14.07 0.47 -10.34
C GLU A 150 14.02 -0.28 -8.98
N VAL A 151 14.17 -1.60 -8.97
CA VAL A 151 14.07 -2.42 -7.77
C VAL A 151 15.42 -2.47 -7.04
N ILE A 152 15.49 -1.88 -5.85
CA ILE A 152 16.72 -1.79 -5.04
C ILE A 152 16.94 -3.06 -4.22
N LEU A 153 15.85 -3.63 -3.67
CA LEU A 153 15.88 -4.87 -2.90
C LEU A 153 14.59 -5.66 -3.14
N ALA A 154 14.70 -6.97 -3.31
CA ALA A 154 13.59 -7.89 -3.53
C ALA A 154 13.74 -9.21 -2.79
N VAL A 155 12.61 -9.88 -2.55
CA VAL A 155 12.56 -11.33 -2.30
C VAL A 155 12.48 -12.01 -3.65
N CYS A 156 13.52 -12.76 -3.99
CA CYS A 156 13.65 -13.35 -5.33
C CYS A 156 13.19 -14.80 -5.33
N ALA A 157 12.29 -15.13 -6.25
CA ALA A 157 12.03 -16.52 -6.61
C ALA A 157 13.24 -17.11 -7.37
N ASN A 158 13.43 -18.41 -7.27
CA ASN A 158 14.48 -19.12 -8.00
C ASN A 158 14.05 -20.57 -8.27
N GLU A 159 13.53 -20.81 -9.47
CA GLU A 159 13.03 -22.12 -9.88
C GLU A 159 14.11 -23.22 -9.78
N LYS A 160 15.35 -22.90 -10.16
CA LYS A 160 16.47 -23.88 -10.11
C LYS A 160 16.82 -24.31 -8.67
N SER A 161 16.57 -23.45 -7.70
CA SER A 161 16.77 -23.73 -6.27
C SER A 161 15.50 -24.21 -5.57
N GLY A 162 14.39 -24.36 -6.29
CA GLY A 162 13.09 -24.72 -5.71
C GLY A 162 12.48 -23.64 -4.83
N ILE A 163 12.85 -22.37 -5.02
CA ILE A 163 12.32 -21.22 -4.26
C ILE A 163 11.21 -20.59 -5.10
N PHE A 164 9.99 -20.75 -4.65
CA PHE A 164 8.78 -20.23 -5.30
C PHE A 164 8.04 -19.31 -4.38
N GLY A 165 7.32 -18.33 -4.96
CA GLY A 165 6.35 -17.52 -4.25
C GLY A 165 4.95 -18.15 -4.25
N GLU A 166 4.01 -17.49 -3.59
CA GLU A 166 2.61 -17.93 -3.45
C GLU A 166 1.62 -16.83 -3.85
N GLN A 167 2.03 -15.86 -4.64
CA GLN A 167 1.22 -14.67 -4.95
C GLN A 167 -0.10 -15.04 -5.61
N ASN A 168 -0.08 -15.88 -6.65
CA ASN A 168 -1.31 -16.32 -7.31
C ASN A 168 -2.24 -17.05 -6.34
N TRP A 169 -1.70 -17.91 -5.49
CA TRP A 169 -2.51 -18.64 -4.53
C TRP A 169 -3.24 -17.69 -3.57
N TRP A 170 -2.54 -16.70 -3.01
CA TRP A 170 -3.16 -15.72 -2.12
C TRP A 170 -4.20 -14.83 -2.81
N PHE A 171 -3.98 -14.48 -4.08
CA PHE A 171 -4.87 -13.59 -4.84
C PHE A 171 -6.01 -14.32 -5.55
N ASN A 172 -5.82 -15.60 -5.96
CA ASN A 172 -6.75 -16.33 -6.80
C ASN A 172 -7.30 -17.63 -6.19
N ALA A 173 -6.90 -18.02 -4.96
CA ALA A 173 -7.46 -19.22 -4.35
C ALA A 173 -8.84 -18.96 -3.76
N ARG A 174 -9.84 -19.74 -4.20
CA ARG A 174 -11.24 -19.59 -3.76
C ARG A 174 -11.45 -20.00 -2.30
N SER A 175 -10.66 -20.95 -1.79
CA SER A 175 -10.85 -21.50 -0.43
C SER A 175 -10.11 -20.71 0.64
N TYR A 176 -8.94 -20.17 0.33
CA TYR A 176 -8.05 -19.47 1.25
C TYR A 176 -7.63 -18.09 0.78
N GLY A 177 -8.06 -17.70 -0.41
CA GLY A 177 -7.76 -16.39 -0.98
C GLY A 177 -8.36 -15.27 -0.15
N LEU A 178 -7.67 -14.13 -0.13
CA LEU A 178 -8.06 -12.96 0.65
C LEU A 178 -9.02 -12.04 -0.11
N CYS A 179 -9.49 -12.45 -1.29
CA CYS A 179 -10.40 -11.67 -2.14
C CYS A 179 -9.91 -10.23 -2.37
N TRP A 180 -8.61 -10.07 -2.62
CA TRP A 180 -7.94 -8.77 -2.76
C TRP A 180 -8.64 -7.90 -3.81
N SER A 181 -9.30 -6.87 -3.32
CA SER A 181 -10.10 -5.96 -4.13
C SER A 181 -9.89 -4.53 -3.68
N LEU A 182 -9.88 -3.59 -4.63
CA LEU A 182 -9.91 -2.17 -4.29
C LEU A 182 -11.35 -1.72 -4.03
N VAL A 183 -11.52 -0.69 -3.21
CA VAL A 183 -12.81 -0.02 -3.03
C VAL A 183 -12.97 1.08 -4.07
N ARG A 184 -14.20 1.32 -4.51
CA ARG A 184 -14.52 2.29 -5.56
C ARG A 184 -14.02 3.70 -5.25
N SER A 185 -14.16 4.13 -4.00
CA SER A 185 -13.67 5.44 -3.57
C SER A 185 -12.16 5.60 -3.79
N PHE A 186 -11.37 4.53 -3.60
CA PHE A 186 -9.94 4.55 -3.90
C PHE A 186 -9.68 4.51 -5.42
N VAL A 187 -10.40 3.71 -6.19
CA VAL A 187 -10.31 3.68 -7.66
C VAL A 187 -10.59 5.07 -8.25
N HIS A 188 -11.52 5.81 -7.68
CA HIS A 188 -11.83 7.17 -8.09
C HIS A 188 -10.70 8.19 -7.83
N THR A 189 -9.71 7.86 -7.00
CA THR A 189 -8.53 8.72 -6.81
C THR A 189 -7.53 8.67 -7.95
N TYR A 190 -7.53 7.63 -8.78
CA TYR A 190 -6.70 7.60 -9.98
C TYR A 190 -7.11 8.74 -10.92
N LEU A 191 -6.14 9.49 -11.43
CA LEU A 191 -6.39 10.63 -12.31
C LEU A 191 -6.83 10.17 -13.72
N LYS A 192 -7.37 11.08 -14.49
CA LYS A 192 -7.44 10.92 -15.95
C LYS A 192 -6.06 11.16 -16.57
N GLN A 193 -5.84 10.70 -17.80
CA GLN A 193 -4.55 10.89 -18.50
C GLN A 193 -4.19 12.35 -18.72
N ASP A 194 -5.17 13.24 -18.77
CA ASP A 194 -4.93 14.69 -18.82
C ASP A 194 -4.48 15.31 -17.49
N GLY A 195 -4.42 14.51 -16.41
CA GLY A 195 -4.03 14.93 -15.07
C GLY A 195 -5.18 15.49 -14.22
N THR A 196 -6.40 15.55 -14.75
CA THR A 196 -7.56 16.02 -13.99
C THR A 196 -8.15 14.91 -13.10
N PRO A 197 -8.77 15.25 -11.95
CA PRO A 197 -9.49 14.29 -11.14
C PRO A 197 -10.62 13.63 -11.91
N PHE A 198 -10.76 12.30 -11.77
CA PHE A 198 -11.88 11.56 -12.37
C PHE A 198 -13.24 12.06 -11.85
N THR A 199 -13.29 12.38 -10.59
CA THR A 199 -14.48 12.86 -9.87
C THR A 199 -14.89 14.29 -10.22
N ALA A 200 -14.15 14.97 -11.10
CA ALA A 200 -14.57 16.25 -11.65
C ALA A 200 -15.70 16.11 -12.71
N ALA A 201 -15.91 14.93 -13.28
CA ALA A 201 -17.04 14.66 -14.16
C ALA A 201 -18.34 14.57 -13.35
N ALA A 202 -19.42 15.20 -13.81
CA ALA A 202 -20.68 15.22 -13.08
C ALA A 202 -21.32 13.82 -12.94
N ASP A 203 -21.04 12.93 -13.87
CA ASP A 203 -21.60 11.58 -13.98
C ASP A 203 -20.65 10.49 -13.41
N TYR A 204 -19.54 10.87 -12.77
CA TYR A 204 -18.55 9.89 -12.31
C TYR A 204 -19.13 8.78 -11.42
N ALA A 205 -20.18 9.10 -10.66
CA ALA A 205 -20.78 8.20 -9.69
C ALA A 205 -21.62 7.07 -10.32
N VAL A 206 -21.98 7.18 -11.59
CA VAL A 206 -22.83 6.21 -12.30
C VAL A 206 -22.15 5.61 -13.53
N LYS A 207 -20.86 5.87 -13.71
CA LYS A 207 -20.11 5.24 -14.80
C LYS A 207 -20.01 3.75 -14.57
N SER A 208 -20.25 2.98 -15.64
CA SER A 208 -19.96 1.54 -15.67
C SER A 208 -18.46 1.29 -15.48
N PHE A 209 -18.11 0.08 -15.10
CA PHE A 209 -16.70 -0.30 -14.95
C PHE A 209 -15.88 -0.03 -16.24
N ALA A 210 -16.46 -0.34 -17.42
CA ALA A 210 -15.79 -0.08 -18.68
C ALA A 210 -15.48 1.41 -18.90
N GLU A 211 -16.45 2.29 -18.61
CA GLU A 211 -16.28 3.74 -18.70
C GLU A 211 -15.32 4.29 -17.64
N GLU A 212 -15.29 3.69 -16.43
CA GLU A 212 -14.34 4.06 -15.37
C GLU A 212 -12.88 3.78 -15.76
N MET A 213 -12.63 2.77 -16.58
CA MET A 213 -11.27 2.41 -17.03
C MET A 213 -10.79 3.28 -18.19
N GLU A 214 -11.69 4.01 -18.87
CA GLU A 214 -11.35 4.73 -20.09
C GLU A 214 -10.62 6.05 -19.80
N GLY A 215 -9.50 6.27 -20.49
CA GLY A 215 -8.74 7.53 -20.39
C GLY A 215 -8.12 7.80 -19.01
N ARG A 216 -7.88 6.77 -18.21
CA ARG A 216 -7.34 6.86 -16.84
C ARG A 216 -5.83 6.69 -16.78
N ASP A 217 -5.28 7.01 -15.63
CA ASP A 217 -3.95 6.60 -15.18
C ASP A 217 -3.73 5.12 -15.51
N LEU A 218 -2.73 4.82 -16.32
CA LEU A 218 -2.51 3.48 -16.85
C LEU A 218 -2.08 2.45 -15.79
N ARG A 219 -1.73 2.88 -14.58
CA ARG A 219 -1.50 1.98 -13.44
C ARG A 219 -2.78 1.30 -12.98
N LEU A 220 -3.95 1.89 -13.23
CA LEU A 220 -5.22 1.29 -12.80
C LEU A 220 -5.43 -0.09 -13.44
N GLU A 221 -5.31 -0.21 -14.77
CA GLU A 221 -5.40 -1.49 -15.48
C GLU A 221 -4.21 -2.44 -15.22
N GLN A 222 -3.13 -1.92 -14.69
CA GLN A 222 -1.97 -2.72 -14.24
C GLN A 222 -2.10 -3.19 -12.78
N THR A 223 -3.08 -2.69 -12.06
CA THR A 223 -3.35 -3.02 -10.65
C THR A 223 -4.55 -3.94 -10.49
N VAL A 224 -5.61 -3.72 -11.27
CA VAL A 224 -6.82 -4.54 -11.24
C VAL A 224 -7.09 -5.16 -12.60
N ARG A 225 -7.92 -6.23 -12.64
CA ARG A 225 -8.41 -6.78 -13.92
C ARG A 225 -9.15 -5.68 -14.67
N GLY A 226 -8.48 -5.12 -15.67
CA GLY A 226 -9.04 -4.09 -16.54
C GLY A 226 -9.89 -4.67 -17.68
N ARG A 227 -10.34 -3.79 -18.58
CA ARG A 227 -11.22 -4.16 -19.71
C ARG A 227 -10.64 -5.24 -20.62
N ASN A 228 -9.31 -5.22 -20.83
CA ASN A 228 -8.62 -6.11 -21.77
C ASN A 228 -7.76 -7.15 -21.06
N PHE A 229 -8.02 -7.43 -19.78
CA PHE A 229 -7.25 -8.42 -19.04
C PHE A 229 -7.47 -9.81 -19.61
N LEU A 230 -6.35 -10.54 -19.77
CA LEU A 230 -6.36 -11.91 -20.25
C LEU A 230 -5.95 -12.87 -19.13
N TRP A 231 -6.73 -13.93 -18.95
CA TRP A 231 -6.43 -15.05 -18.08
C TRP A 231 -6.39 -16.33 -18.92
N ASP A 232 -5.29 -17.06 -18.86
CA ASP A 232 -5.05 -18.21 -19.76
C ASP A 232 -5.28 -17.85 -21.26
N GLY A 233 -4.91 -16.62 -21.64
CA GLY A 233 -5.07 -16.11 -23.01
C GLY A 233 -6.51 -15.76 -23.42
N LYS A 234 -7.46 -15.76 -22.49
CA LYS A 234 -8.86 -15.38 -22.75
C LYS A 234 -9.24 -14.14 -21.96
N THR A 235 -10.09 -13.30 -22.53
CA THR A 235 -10.65 -12.15 -21.82
C THR A 235 -11.33 -12.60 -20.53
N ALA A 236 -11.01 -11.93 -19.43
CA ALA A 236 -11.53 -12.26 -18.10
C ALA A 236 -11.79 -11.02 -17.27
N VAL A 237 -13.00 -10.92 -16.75
CA VAL A 237 -13.40 -9.90 -15.76
C VAL A 237 -13.02 -10.33 -14.34
N ALA A 238 -13.18 -9.42 -13.39
CA ALA A 238 -13.06 -9.74 -11.97
C ALA A 238 -14.03 -10.85 -11.57
N ASP A 239 -13.58 -11.87 -10.85
CA ASP A 239 -14.48 -12.95 -10.38
C ASP A 239 -15.26 -12.48 -9.13
N ILE A 240 -16.32 -11.74 -9.33
CA ILE A 240 -17.18 -11.20 -8.26
C ILE A 240 -17.84 -12.32 -7.45
N LYS A 241 -18.02 -13.47 -8.07
CA LYS A 241 -18.68 -14.62 -7.42
C LYS A 241 -17.82 -15.29 -6.35
N ASN A 242 -16.49 -15.29 -6.51
CA ASN A 242 -15.60 -16.07 -5.67
C ASN A 242 -14.35 -15.33 -5.16
N LEU A 243 -13.84 -14.36 -5.90
CA LEU A 243 -12.49 -13.80 -5.68
C LEU A 243 -12.46 -12.28 -5.55
N SER A 244 -13.56 -11.58 -5.83
CA SER A 244 -13.62 -10.13 -5.73
C SER A 244 -14.85 -9.68 -4.97
N LEU A 245 -14.65 -8.90 -3.92
CA LEU A 245 -15.75 -8.34 -3.12
C LEU A 245 -16.38 -7.10 -3.76
N THR A 246 -15.67 -6.46 -4.69
CA THR A 246 -16.06 -5.14 -5.21
C THR A 246 -16.10 -5.05 -6.73
N GLY A 247 -15.60 -6.05 -7.45
CA GLY A 247 -15.40 -6.00 -8.90
C GLY A 247 -14.05 -5.38 -9.33
N TYR A 248 -13.28 -4.82 -8.41
CA TYR A 248 -11.91 -4.33 -8.69
C TYR A 248 -10.88 -5.32 -8.16
N GLN A 249 -10.84 -6.52 -8.74
CA GLN A 249 -9.92 -7.60 -8.35
C GLN A 249 -8.47 -7.22 -8.63
N VAL A 250 -7.63 -7.28 -7.59
CA VAL A 250 -6.21 -6.93 -7.69
C VAL A 250 -5.41 -8.03 -8.41
N ILE A 251 -4.56 -7.62 -9.36
CA ILE A 251 -3.70 -8.50 -10.16
C ILE A 251 -2.22 -8.12 -10.10
N LYS A 252 -1.87 -7.11 -9.34
CA LYS A 252 -0.53 -6.49 -9.38
C LYS A 252 0.62 -7.49 -9.29
N TYR A 253 0.47 -8.53 -8.49
CA TYR A 253 1.49 -9.56 -8.24
C TYR A 253 1.20 -10.90 -8.91
N THR A 254 0.05 -11.06 -9.58
CA THR A 254 -0.32 -12.35 -10.16
C THR A 254 0.30 -12.55 -11.53
N LEU A 255 0.66 -13.80 -11.82
CA LEU A 255 0.94 -14.26 -13.17
C LEU A 255 -0.39 -14.65 -13.83
N ASP A 256 -0.53 -14.40 -15.13
CA ASP A 256 -1.82 -14.44 -15.83
C ASP A 256 -2.20 -15.83 -16.36
N GLU A 257 -1.73 -16.87 -15.70
CA GLU A 257 -2.01 -18.26 -16.06
C GLU A 257 -2.39 -19.08 -14.80
N SER A 258 -3.47 -19.87 -14.92
CA SER A 258 -4.01 -20.69 -13.82
C SER A 258 -3.03 -21.76 -13.30
N LYS A 259 -2.02 -22.13 -14.08
CA LYS A 259 -0.96 -23.04 -13.60
C LYS A 259 -0.20 -22.55 -12.38
N TYR A 260 -0.24 -21.22 -12.12
CA TYR A 260 0.40 -20.58 -10.97
C TYR A 260 -0.51 -20.47 -9.75
N ASP A 261 -1.81 -20.79 -9.82
CA ASP A 261 -2.77 -20.62 -8.73
C ASP A 261 -2.60 -21.57 -7.54
N GLY A 262 -1.76 -22.59 -7.68
CA GLY A 262 -1.39 -23.47 -6.56
C GLY A 262 -0.36 -22.84 -5.64
N GLY A 263 -0.30 -23.32 -4.39
CA GLY A 263 0.75 -22.90 -3.44
C GLY A 263 2.16 -23.20 -3.95
N ALA A 264 3.11 -22.31 -3.65
CA ALA A 264 4.52 -22.43 -4.01
C ALA A 264 4.77 -22.67 -5.52
N LYS A 265 4.12 -21.90 -6.39
CA LYS A 265 4.28 -22.00 -7.85
C LYS A 265 4.69 -20.71 -8.55
N ASN A 266 4.59 -19.57 -7.86
CA ASN A 266 4.97 -18.31 -8.47
C ASN A 266 6.48 -18.20 -8.65
N ILE A 267 6.88 -17.77 -9.84
CA ILE A 267 8.28 -17.55 -10.21
C ILE A 267 8.66 -16.06 -10.21
N ASN A 268 7.70 -15.16 -10.08
CA ASN A 268 7.95 -13.73 -10.02
C ASN A 268 8.47 -13.29 -8.64
N SER A 269 9.34 -12.31 -8.64
CA SER A 269 9.96 -11.76 -7.44
C SER A 269 9.11 -10.64 -6.82
N ILE A 270 9.31 -10.37 -5.52
CA ILE A 270 8.57 -9.35 -4.77
C ILE A 270 9.51 -8.20 -4.42
N PRO A 271 9.35 -7.00 -4.99
CA PRO A 271 10.07 -5.81 -4.56
C PRO A 271 9.79 -5.46 -3.09
N LEU A 272 10.85 -5.20 -2.31
CA LEU A 272 10.79 -4.74 -0.93
C LEU A 272 11.11 -3.24 -0.81
N ILE A 273 12.05 -2.78 -1.63
CA ILE A 273 12.47 -1.39 -1.71
C ILE A 273 12.67 -1.06 -3.19
N ARG A 274 12.03 0.00 -3.66
CA ARG A 274 12.18 0.45 -5.04
C ARG A 274 12.32 1.97 -5.16
N TYR A 275 12.89 2.41 -6.26
CA TYR A 275 13.24 3.80 -6.50
C TYR A 275 12.03 4.75 -6.45
N ALA A 276 10.86 4.31 -6.90
CA ALA A 276 9.63 5.09 -6.82
C ALA A 276 9.25 5.48 -5.38
N GLU A 277 9.45 4.59 -4.41
CA GLU A 277 9.25 4.93 -2.99
C GLU A 277 10.23 6.02 -2.53
N VAL A 278 11.49 5.92 -2.95
CA VAL A 278 12.52 6.92 -2.60
C VAL A 278 12.15 8.31 -3.14
N LEU A 279 11.65 8.37 -4.37
CA LEU A 279 11.15 9.62 -4.97
C LEU A 279 10.00 10.21 -4.15
N LEU A 280 9.06 9.37 -3.73
CA LEU A 280 7.91 9.79 -2.91
C LEU A 280 8.33 10.20 -1.50
N ASN A 281 9.28 9.50 -0.89
CA ASN A 281 9.82 9.87 0.43
C ASN A 281 10.49 11.25 0.37
N TYR A 282 11.25 11.52 -0.69
CA TYR A 282 11.87 12.83 -0.92
C TYR A 282 10.82 13.93 -1.08
N ALA A 283 9.86 13.73 -1.99
CA ALA A 283 8.82 14.71 -2.27
C ALA A 283 8.00 15.05 -1.02
N GLU A 284 7.60 14.03 -0.25
CA GLU A 284 6.83 14.25 0.97
C GLU A 284 7.63 15.00 2.02
N ALA A 285 8.89 14.59 2.27
CA ALA A 285 9.74 15.25 3.26
C ALA A 285 9.97 16.73 2.92
N GLN A 286 10.25 17.05 1.64
CA GLN A 286 10.43 18.43 1.18
C GLN A 286 9.13 19.24 1.26
N ALA A 287 7.99 18.64 0.95
CA ALA A 287 6.69 19.29 1.05
C ALA A 287 6.30 19.59 2.50
N GLU A 288 6.55 18.65 3.41
CA GLU A 288 6.31 18.83 4.85
C GLU A 288 7.23 19.90 5.49
N LEU A 289 8.41 20.11 4.92
CA LEU A 289 9.31 21.21 5.28
C LEU A 289 8.92 22.54 4.60
N GLY A 290 7.98 22.53 3.65
CA GLY A 290 7.56 23.72 2.92
C GLY A 290 8.58 24.23 1.89
N VAL A 291 9.49 23.38 1.42
CA VAL A 291 10.61 23.78 0.52
C VAL A 291 10.64 23.00 -0.81
N LEU A 292 9.64 22.16 -1.08
CA LEU A 292 9.55 21.46 -2.36
C LEU A 292 9.40 22.44 -3.52
N THR A 293 10.20 22.29 -4.55
CA THR A 293 10.20 23.15 -5.75
C THR A 293 9.52 22.46 -6.95
N ASP A 294 9.16 23.23 -7.97
CA ASP A 294 8.61 22.69 -9.24
C ASP A 294 9.55 21.68 -9.89
N SER A 295 10.86 21.94 -9.88
CA SER A 295 11.86 21.03 -10.45
C SER A 295 11.94 19.71 -9.69
N GLU A 296 11.81 19.73 -8.37
CA GLU A 296 11.79 18.52 -7.54
C GLU A 296 10.46 17.78 -7.67
N TRP A 297 9.35 18.49 -7.83
CA TRP A 297 8.07 17.89 -8.19
C TRP A 297 8.16 17.14 -9.53
N ALA A 298 8.69 17.79 -10.56
CA ALA A 298 8.87 17.18 -11.89
C ALA A 298 9.77 15.94 -11.86
N LEU A 299 10.83 15.96 -11.02
CA LEU A 299 11.76 14.85 -10.80
C LEU A 299 11.10 13.66 -10.07
N THR A 300 10.13 13.90 -9.20
CA THR A 300 9.53 12.92 -8.29
C THR A 300 8.12 12.53 -8.73
N VAL A 301 7.10 13.19 -8.22
CA VAL A 301 5.69 12.92 -8.53
C VAL A 301 5.41 13.06 -10.03
N GLY A 302 5.97 14.11 -10.66
CA GLY A 302 5.84 14.33 -12.10
C GLY A 302 6.39 13.18 -12.94
N ALA A 303 7.55 12.63 -12.55
CA ALA A 303 8.15 11.50 -13.26
C ALA A 303 7.31 10.21 -13.14
N LEU A 304 6.74 9.94 -11.96
CA LEU A 304 5.83 8.81 -11.73
C LEU A 304 4.56 8.93 -12.61
N ARG A 305 3.97 10.14 -12.65
CA ARG A 305 2.81 10.45 -13.49
C ARG A 305 3.10 10.28 -14.97
N LYS A 306 4.25 10.76 -15.46
CA LYS A 306 4.68 10.58 -16.85
C LYS A 306 4.82 9.11 -17.23
N ARG A 307 5.42 8.28 -16.36
CA ARG A 307 5.48 6.83 -16.55
C ARG A 307 4.08 6.21 -16.62
N ALA A 308 3.15 6.68 -15.79
CA ALA A 308 1.75 6.25 -15.75
C ALA A 308 0.89 6.75 -16.92
N GLY A 309 1.46 7.49 -17.86
CA GLY A 309 0.75 8.03 -19.03
C GLY A 309 0.00 9.34 -18.78
N ILE A 310 0.13 9.92 -17.60
CA ILE A 310 -0.47 11.21 -17.27
C ILE A 310 0.36 12.34 -17.91
N THR A 311 -0.32 13.31 -18.50
CA THR A 311 0.31 14.41 -19.25
C THR A 311 0.18 15.77 -18.56
N GLY A 312 -0.81 15.95 -17.69
CA GLY A 312 -1.03 17.20 -16.95
C GLY A 312 -0.56 17.11 -15.50
N GLY A 313 -0.18 18.28 -14.91
CA GLY A 313 0.25 18.39 -13.53
C GLY A 313 1.57 17.68 -13.22
N THR A 314 2.46 17.56 -14.21
CA THR A 314 3.74 16.83 -14.09
C THR A 314 4.94 17.72 -13.88
N GLU A 315 4.84 19.03 -14.20
CA GLU A 315 5.99 19.94 -14.20
C GLU A 315 6.00 20.93 -13.03
N THR A 316 4.82 21.27 -12.53
CA THR A 316 4.66 22.30 -11.50
C THR A 316 3.84 21.79 -10.32
N LEU A 317 4.08 22.39 -9.17
CA LEU A 317 3.34 22.10 -7.95
C LEU A 317 1.83 22.37 -8.14
N PRO A 318 0.97 21.49 -7.62
CA PRO A 318 -0.47 21.72 -7.66
C PRO A 318 -0.86 22.92 -6.78
N THR A 319 -1.77 23.75 -7.30
CA THR A 319 -2.28 24.94 -6.61
C THR A 319 -3.75 24.80 -6.18
N THR A 320 -4.45 23.77 -6.65
CA THR A 320 -5.86 23.55 -6.39
C THR A 320 -6.07 22.29 -5.57
N VAL A 321 -6.87 22.42 -4.52
CA VAL A 321 -7.29 21.29 -3.67
C VAL A 321 -8.29 20.43 -4.42
N ASP A 322 -8.03 19.12 -4.51
CA ASP A 322 -9.06 18.15 -4.92
C ASP A 322 -10.01 17.91 -3.74
N SER A 323 -11.21 18.48 -3.85
CA SER A 323 -12.21 18.41 -2.78
C SER A 323 -12.77 16.99 -2.55
N TYR A 324 -12.74 16.10 -3.54
CA TYR A 324 -13.11 14.71 -3.34
C TYR A 324 -12.06 13.99 -2.50
N LEU A 325 -10.79 14.09 -2.88
CA LEU A 325 -9.68 13.48 -2.17
C LEU A 325 -9.58 13.99 -0.73
N GLN A 326 -9.69 15.31 -0.55
CA GLN A 326 -9.67 15.94 0.76
C GLN A 326 -10.81 15.40 1.64
N ARG A 327 -12.06 15.56 1.21
CA ARG A 327 -13.23 15.17 2.00
C ARG A 327 -13.28 13.68 2.31
N THR A 328 -12.84 12.83 1.37
CA THR A 328 -12.98 11.37 1.50
C THR A 328 -11.86 10.73 2.29
N PHE A 329 -10.62 11.26 2.16
CA PHE A 329 -9.43 10.59 2.71
C PHE A 329 -8.63 11.42 3.69
N TYR A 330 -8.61 12.75 3.53
CA TYR A 330 -7.69 13.62 4.28
C TYR A 330 -8.34 14.95 4.64
N PRO A 331 -9.44 14.95 5.43
CA PRO A 331 -10.25 16.16 5.68
C PRO A 331 -9.45 17.30 6.31
N ASP A 332 -8.42 16.99 7.07
CA ASP A 332 -7.59 17.98 7.78
C ASP A 332 -6.43 18.52 6.94
N VAL A 333 -6.24 18.02 5.72
CA VAL A 333 -5.13 18.45 4.85
C VAL A 333 -5.60 19.53 3.89
N THR A 334 -5.11 20.74 4.06
CA THR A 334 -5.45 21.90 3.23
C THR A 334 -4.42 22.19 2.13
N SER A 335 -3.23 21.61 2.21
CA SER A 335 -2.19 21.77 1.20
C SER A 335 -2.49 20.95 -0.05
N PRO A 336 -2.67 21.57 -1.23
CA PRO A 336 -2.85 20.81 -2.47
C PRO A 336 -1.64 19.93 -2.81
N VAL A 337 -0.44 20.38 -2.47
CA VAL A 337 0.80 19.63 -2.68
C VAL A 337 0.82 18.34 -1.86
N LEU A 338 0.54 18.42 -0.57
CA LEU A 338 0.50 17.23 0.30
C LEU A 338 -0.62 16.27 -0.09
N LEU A 339 -1.80 16.78 -0.48
CA LEU A 339 -2.89 15.94 -0.96
C LEU A 339 -2.48 15.13 -2.20
N GLU A 340 -1.84 15.78 -3.17
CA GLU A 340 -1.42 15.11 -4.40
C GLU A 340 -0.25 14.15 -4.17
N ILE A 341 0.68 14.44 -3.25
CA ILE A 341 1.72 13.49 -2.85
C ILE A 341 1.10 12.25 -2.18
N ARG A 342 0.13 12.44 -1.27
CA ARG A 342 -0.57 11.32 -0.62
C ARG A 342 -1.38 10.48 -1.60
N ARG A 343 -2.01 11.12 -2.61
CA ARG A 343 -2.65 10.43 -3.74
C ARG A 343 -1.64 9.57 -4.48
N GLU A 344 -0.56 10.19 -4.94
CA GLU A 344 0.47 9.53 -5.75
C GLU A 344 1.08 8.35 -4.99
N ARG A 345 1.41 8.54 -3.70
CA ARG A 345 1.94 7.50 -2.85
C ARG A 345 0.98 6.34 -2.68
N ALA A 346 -0.30 6.62 -2.44
CA ALA A 346 -1.32 5.59 -2.28
C ALA A 346 -1.51 4.75 -3.57
N ILE A 347 -1.49 5.39 -4.74
CA ILE A 347 -1.65 4.73 -6.04
C ILE A 347 -0.38 3.94 -6.41
N GLU A 348 0.78 4.57 -6.32
CA GLU A 348 2.06 3.99 -6.71
C GLU A 348 2.41 2.76 -5.87
N LEU A 349 2.21 2.86 -4.56
CA LEU A 349 2.58 1.82 -3.59
C LEU A 349 1.40 0.94 -3.16
N VAL A 350 0.30 0.94 -3.91
CA VAL A 350 -0.87 0.10 -3.60
C VAL A 350 -0.48 -1.37 -3.50
N ALA A 351 -0.97 -2.06 -2.48
CA ALA A 351 -0.68 -3.47 -2.17
C ALA A 351 0.80 -3.79 -1.88
N GLU A 352 1.68 -2.80 -1.63
CA GLU A 352 3.09 -3.01 -1.25
C GLU A 352 3.33 -2.97 0.26
N GLY A 353 2.29 -3.05 1.07
CA GLY A 353 2.39 -3.04 2.55
C GLY A 353 2.52 -1.66 3.19
N MET A 354 2.66 -0.58 2.39
CA MET A 354 2.92 0.77 2.91
C MET A 354 1.69 1.51 3.43
N ARG A 355 0.49 1.16 2.94
CA ARG A 355 -0.73 1.96 3.19
C ARG A 355 -1.11 2.07 4.65
N PHE A 356 -1.00 0.97 5.41
CA PHE A 356 -1.37 0.98 6.81
C PHE A 356 -0.43 1.87 7.65
N ASP A 357 0.88 1.81 7.36
CA ASP A 357 1.87 2.68 8.00
C ASP A 357 1.64 4.15 7.65
N ASP A 358 1.30 4.45 6.40
CA ASP A 358 0.95 5.80 5.96
C ASP A 358 -0.28 6.35 6.71
N LEU A 359 -1.33 5.55 6.85
CA LEU A 359 -2.53 5.94 7.60
C LEU A 359 -2.24 6.14 9.09
N ARG A 360 -1.39 5.29 9.67
CA ARG A 360 -0.98 5.43 11.09
C ARG A 360 -0.15 6.68 11.31
N ARG A 361 0.90 6.92 10.52
CA ARG A 361 1.78 8.07 10.70
C ARG A 361 1.10 9.40 10.40
N TRP A 362 0.11 9.44 9.50
CA TRP A 362 -0.70 10.63 9.21
C TRP A 362 -1.92 10.80 10.13
N LYS A 363 -2.10 9.93 11.12
CA LYS A 363 -3.26 9.89 12.03
C LYS A 363 -4.60 9.77 11.30
N CYS A 364 -4.65 9.00 10.24
CA CYS A 364 -5.82 8.75 9.40
C CYS A 364 -6.42 7.34 9.62
N GLY A 365 -6.22 6.73 10.78
CA GLY A 365 -6.64 5.35 11.07
C GLY A 365 -8.15 5.15 11.01
N SER A 366 -8.96 6.16 11.34
CA SER A 366 -10.43 6.11 11.27
C SER A 366 -10.97 5.78 9.86
N LEU A 367 -10.16 5.96 8.81
CA LEU A 367 -10.51 5.50 7.46
C LEU A 367 -10.76 3.99 7.39
N MET A 368 -10.13 3.20 8.28
CA MET A 368 -10.37 1.75 8.35
C MET A 368 -11.83 1.42 8.69
N GLU A 369 -12.49 2.27 9.47
CA GLU A 369 -13.91 2.16 9.82
C GLU A 369 -14.82 2.86 8.81
N THR A 370 -14.48 4.10 8.44
CA THR A 370 -15.39 5.01 7.73
C THR A 370 -15.48 4.76 6.22
N LEU A 371 -14.45 4.16 5.59
CA LEU A 371 -14.51 3.87 4.17
C LEU A 371 -15.54 2.78 3.87
N ARG A 372 -16.54 3.13 3.03
CA ARG A 372 -17.51 2.17 2.53
C ARG A 372 -16.81 1.21 1.56
N TRP A 373 -17.03 -0.09 1.73
CA TRP A 373 -16.52 -1.11 0.82
C TRP A 373 -17.41 -1.22 -0.43
N SER A 374 -17.51 -0.12 -1.16
CA SER A 374 -18.25 -0.05 -2.41
C SER A 374 -17.43 -0.58 -3.58
N GLY A 375 -18.13 -1.22 -4.50
CA GLY A 375 -17.61 -1.80 -5.72
C GLY A 375 -18.13 -1.11 -6.97
N ILE A 376 -18.10 -1.83 -8.08
CA ILE A 376 -18.54 -1.35 -9.39
C ILE A 376 -20.01 -0.93 -9.37
N HIS A 377 -20.33 0.03 -10.24
CA HIS A 377 -21.71 0.41 -10.53
C HIS A 377 -22.33 -0.57 -11.52
N ILE A 378 -23.59 -0.94 -11.29
CA ILE A 378 -24.38 -1.77 -12.19
C ILE A 378 -25.70 -1.06 -12.55
N PRO A 379 -26.19 -1.21 -13.79
CA PRO A 379 -27.35 -0.45 -14.25
C PRO A 379 -28.66 -0.91 -13.59
N GLY A 380 -28.73 -2.16 -13.10
CA GLY A 380 -29.92 -2.70 -12.46
C GLY A 380 -29.77 -4.15 -12.04
N LEU A 381 -30.78 -4.65 -11.33
CA LEU A 381 -30.94 -6.04 -10.96
C LEU A 381 -31.84 -6.76 -12.00
N GLU A 382 -31.83 -8.10 -11.95
CA GLU A 382 -32.62 -8.99 -12.80
C GLU A 382 -32.41 -8.72 -14.31
N GLN A 383 -31.21 -8.28 -14.68
CA GLN A 383 -30.78 -8.07 -16.06
C GLN A 383 -29.31 -8.41 -16.26
N PRO A 384 -28.89 -8.82 -17.49
CA PRO A 384 -27.52 -9.12 -17.77
C PRO A 384 -26.63 -7.85 -17.75
N VAL A 385 -25.38 -8.00 -17.31
CA VAL A 385 -24.39 -6.93 -17.23
C VAL A 385 -23.12 -7.37 -17.95
N ASP A 386 -22.72 -6.58 -18.95
CA ASP A 386 -21.41 -6.62 -19.59
C ASP A 386 -20.50 -5.66 -18.80
N VAL A 387 -19.55 -6.20 -18.03
CA VAL A 387 -18.73 -5.40 -17.12
C VAL A 387 -17.60 -4.71 -17.88
N ASN A 388 -16.94 -5.39 -18.80
CA ASN A 388 -15.76 -4.87 -19.48
C ASN A 388 -16.07 -4.15 -20.81
N GLY A 389 -17.32 -4.19 -21.27
CA GLY A 389 -17.77 -3.51 -22.48
C GLY A 389 -17.34 -4.22 -23.77
N ASP A 390 -17.17 -5.55 -23.76
CA ASP A 390 -16.78 -6.35 -24.92
C ASP A 390 -17.98 -6.93 -25.72
N GLY A 391 -19.19 -6.67 -25.26
CA GLY A 391 -20.43 -7.16 -25.87
C GLY A 391 -20.88 -8.53 -25.36
N VAL A 392 -20.16 -9.11 -24.40
CA VAL A 392 -20.51 -10.38 -23.76
C VAL A 392 -21.03 -10.12 -22.35
N ASN A 393 -22.14 -10.76 -21.98
CA ASN A 393 -22.67 -10.62 -20.63
C ASN A 393 -21.85 -11.45 -19.64
N ASP A 394 -21.30 -10.77 -18.63
CA ASP A 394 -20.46 -11.35 -17.59
C ASP A 394 -21.23 -11.79 -16.36
N TYR A 395 -22.26 -11.02 -15.97
CA TYR A 395 -23.03 -11.25 -14.77
C TYR A 395 -24.52 -11.01 -14.94
N TYR A 396 -25.29 -11.62 -14.02
CA TYR A 396 -26.71 -11.40 -13.82
C TYR A 396 -26.96 -11.30 -12.31
N PHE A 397 -27.16 -10.09 -11.80
CA PHE A 397 -27.37 -9.87 -10.37
C PHE A 397 -28.84 -10.06 -10.00
N THR A 398 -29.10 -10.90 -8.99
CA THR A 398 -30.45 -11.27 -8.56
C THR A 398 -30.62 -11.28 -7.04
N GLU A 399 -31.78 -10.85 -6.56
CA GLU A 399 -32.19 -11.05 -5.15
C GLU A 399 -32.80 -12.43 -4.93
N GLY A 400 -33.20 -13.10 -5.98
CA GLY A 400 -33.74 -14.45 -5.94
C GLY A 400 -32.69 -15.55 -5.83
N GLU A 401 -33.15 -16.81 -5.84
CA GLU A 401 -32.27 -17.95 -5.94
C GLU A 401 -31.61 -18.02 -7.32
N VAL A 402 -30.30 -18.32 -7.37
CA VAL A 402 -29.56 -18.42 -8.65
C VAL A 402 -30.21 -19.43 -9.61
N VAL A 403 -30.82 -20.50 -9.09
CA VAL A 403 -31.54 -21.51 -9.89
C VAL A 403 -32.77 -20.94 -10.58
N SER A 404 -33.31 -19.84 -10.08
CA SER A 404 -34.50 -19.16 -10.64
C SER A 404 -34.15 -18.15 -11.74
N ALA A 405 -32.85 -17.84 -11.92
CA ALA A 405 -32.43 -16.98 -13.02
C ALA A 405 -32.82 -17.57 -14.40
N PRO A 406 -33.05 -16.73 -15.40
CA PRO A 406 -33.30 -17.21 -16.76
C PRO A 406 -32.21 -18.19 -17.23
N ALA A 407 -32.63 -19.21 -17.98
CA ALA A 407 -31.73 -20.31 -18.38
C ALA A 407 -30.43 -19.82 -19.05
N ALA A 408 -30.50 -18.73 -19.81
CA ALA A 408 -29.38 -18.12 -20.51
C ALA A 408 -28.33 -17.52 -19.53
N TYR A 409 -28.72 -17.18 -18.29
CA TYR A 409 -27.88 -16.44 -17.34
C TYR A 409 -27.54 -17.21 -16.06
N LYS A 410 -28.01 -18.45 -15.90
CA LYS A 410 -27.77 -19.26 -14.68
C LYS A 410 -26.30 -19.39 -14.32
N ASN A 411 -25.43 -19.53 -15.30
CA ASN A 411 -23.99 -19.72 -15.08
C ASN A 411 -23.28 -18.44 -14.61
N ILE A 412 -23.83 -17.27 -14.95
CA ILE A 412 -23.30 -15.96 -14.61
C ILE A 412 -24.11 -15.25 -13.51
N ALA A 413 -25.11 -15.93 -12.94
CA ALA A 413 -25.95 -15.37 -11.87
C ALA A 413 -25.17 -15.22 -10.56
N VAL A 414 -25.32 -14.04 -9.95
CA VAL A 414 -24.76 -13.67 -8.65
C VAL A 414 -25.87 -13.20 -7.74
N ARG A 415 -25.97 -13.81 -6.58
CA ARG A 415 -26.96 -13.46 -5.56
C ARG A 415 -26.50 -12.25 -4.76
N VAL A 416 -27.40 -11.29 -4.56
CA VAL A 416 -27.15 -10.08 -3.77
C VAL A 416 -28.29 -9.86 -2.75
N ASN A 417 -28.08 -8.95 -1.79
CA ASN A 417 -29.08 -8.51 -0.81
C ASN A 417 -29.65 -9.66 0.07
N GLN A 418 -28.81 -10.65 0.37
CA GLN A 418 -29.21 -11.78 1.18
C GLN A 418 -28.33 -11.92 2.43
N ASP A 419 -28.93 -12.29 3.54
CA ASP A 419 -28.21 -12.54 4.77
C ASP A 419 -27.17 -13.67 4.56
N GLY A 420 -25.94 -13.42 5.06
CA GLY A 420 -24.82 -14.36 4.96
C GLY A 420 -24.08 -14.37 3.62
N VAL A 421 -24.55 -13.64 2.60
CA VAL A 421 -23.83 -13.52 1.30
C VAL A 421 -22.74 -12.45 1.37
N GLY A 422 -22.95 -11.41 2.17
CA GLY A 422 -22.01 -10.29 2.32
C GLY A 422 -22.04 -9.28 1.16
N LEU A 423 -22.49 -9.67 -0.03
CA LEU A 423 -22.58 -8.80 -1.21
C LEU A 423 -23.98 -8.21 -1.33
N TYR A 424 -24.03 -6.90 -1.42
CA TYR A 424 -25.28 -6.13 -1.58
C TYR A 424 -25.21 -5.26 -2.83
N ALA A 425 -26.38 -5.00 -3.42
CA ALA A 425 -26.58 -3.99 -4.43
C ALA A 425 -27.40 -2.86 -3.80
N GLU A 426 -26.74 -1.75 -3.49
CA GLU A 426 -27.38 -0.59 -2.88
C GLU A 426 -27.72 0.44 -3.95
N ALA A 427 -28.94 0.98 -3.89
CA ALA A 427 -29.39 2.00 -4.83
C ALA A 427 -28.42 3.19 -4.86
N ASN A 428 -27.93 3.53 -6.05
CA ASN A 428 -27.13 4.73 -6.23
C ASN A 428 -28.06 5.96 -6.28
N PRO A 429 -27.73 7.09 -5.61
CA PRO A 429 -28.58 8.27 -5.57
C PRO A 429 -28.94 8.86 -6.95
N VAL A 430 -28.19 8.58 -7.99
CA VAL A 430 -28.41 9.10 -9.34
C VAL A 430 -29.18 8.07 -10.18
N SER A 431 -28.65 6.85 -10.32
CA SER A 431 -29.30 5.76 -11.07
C SER A 431 -28.61 4.43 -10.78
N GLY A 432 -29.32 3.31 -11.01
CA GLY A 432 -28.76 1.96 -10.85
C GLY A 432 -28.36 1.63 -9.42
N TYR A 433 -27.35 0.78 -9.27
CA TYR A 433 -26.90 0.27 -7.99
C TYR A 433 -25.37 0.25 -7.91
N ASP A 434 -24.83 0.46 -6.71
CA ASP A 434 -23.42 0.17 -6.40
C ASP A 434 -23.34 -1.18 -5.70
N LEU A 435 -22.43 -2.04 -6.11
CA LEU A 435 -22.09 -3.22 -5.33
C LEU A 435 -21.43 -2.77 -4.01
N VAL A 436 -21.83 -3.39 -2.90
CA VAL A 436 -21.27 -3.10 -1.57
C VAL A 436 -21.02 -4.39 -0.83
N TYR A 437 -19.84 -4.55 -0.28
CA TYR A 437 -19.56 -5.64 0.65
C TYR A 437 -19.80 -5.17 2.08
N LYS A 438 -20.63 -5.89 2.82
CA LYS A 438 -20.93 -5.63 4.23
C LYS A 438 -20.35 -6.76 5.09
N THR A 439 -19.56 -6.37 6.06
CA THR A 439 -19.13 -7.23 7.15
C THR A 439 -20.15 -7.21 8.29
N GLY A 440 -19.97 -8.04 9.30
CA GLY A 440 -20.75 -7.97 10.52
C GLY A 440 -20.65 -6.61 11.23
N ALA A 441 -21.61 -6.31 12.07
CA ALA A 441 -21.61 -5.06 12.85
C ALA A 441 -20.39 -5.02 13.78
N GLY A 442 -19.63 -3.92 13.73
CA GLY A 442 -18.47 -3.68 14.59
C GLY A 442 -17.14 -4.29 14.11
N ASP A 443 -17.12 -5.00 12.97
CA ASP A 443 -15.91 -5.67 12.46
C ASP A 443 -14.76 -4.70 12.12
N ARG A 444 -15.03 -3.41 11.93
CA ARG A 444 -14.06 -2.38 11.53
C ARG A 444 -14.06 -1.18 12.47
N TYR A 445 -14.33 -1.42 13.74
CA TYR A 445 -14.37 -0.33 14.71
C TYR A 445 -12.97 0.28 14.95
N TRP A 446 -12.89 1.60 14.91
CA TRP A 446 -11.69 2.35 15.25
C TRP A 446 -11.91 3.11 16.55
N TYR A 447 -11.12 2.80 17.59
CA TYR A 447 -11.28 3.40 18.90
C TYR A 447 -10.97 4.91 18.88
N PRO A 448 -11.87 5.75 19.44
CA PRO A 448 -11.68 7.21 19.45
C PRO A 448 -10.45 7.68 20.23
N ASP A 449 -10.00 6.89 21.21
CA ASP A 449 -8.78 7.18 21.99
C ASP A 449 -7.49 6.99 21.21
N GLY A 450 -7.57 6.38 20.03
CA GLY A 450 -6.42 6.19 19.16
C GLY A 450 -5.52 5.02 19.53
N ARG A 451 -5.96 4.13 20.44
CA ARG A 451 -5.15 2.97 20.89
C ARG A 451 -4.63 2.10 19.74
N GLN A 452 -5.38 1.99 18.64
CA GLN A 452 -5.03 1.16 17.49
C GLN A 452 -3.88 1.73 16.63
N TYR A 453 -3.38 2.93 16.91
CA TYR A 453 -2.17 3.42 16.26
C TYR A 453 -0.91 2.68 16.71
N LEU A 454 -0.93 2.12 17.93
CA LEU A 454 0.12 1.26 18.47
C LEU A 454 -0.52 -0.01 19.04
N TYR A 455 0.16 -1.15 18.87
CA TYR A 455 -0.29 -2.40 19.48
C TYR A 455 0.03 -2.41 20.98
N PRO A 456 -0.75 -3.14 21.79
CA PRO A 456 -0.42 -3.36 23.19
C PRO A 456 0.86 -4.22 23.32
N ILE A 457 1.64 -3.96 24.36
CA ILE A 457 2.68 -4.91 24.76
C ILE A 457 1.98 -6.23 25.12
N PRO A 458 2.37 -7.37 24.52
CA PRO A 458 1.66 -8.62 24.73
C PRO A 458 1.57 -9.05 26.21
N ALA A 459 0.41 -9.45 26.66
CA ALA A 459 0.20 -9.89 28.06
C ALA A 459 1.19 -10.97 28.52
N LYS A 460 1.65 -11.82 27.58
CA LYS A 460 2.69 -12.81 27.88
C LYS A 460 4.00 -12.13 28.27
N VAL A 461 4.43 -11.09 27.57
CA VAL A 461 5.67 -10.35 27.86
C VAL A 461 5.57 -9.69 29.23
N ILE A 462 4.46 -8.99 29.52
CA ILE A 462 4.22 -8.35 30.82
C ILE A 462 4.30 -9.38 31.95
N ARG A 463 3.68 -10.54 31.77
CA ARG A 463 3.72 -11.63 32.76
C ARG A 463 5.12 -12.21 32.93
N ASP A 464 5.88 -12.40 31.86
CA ASP A 464 7.26 -12.92 31.92
C ASP A 464 8.17 -11.96 32.70
N TYR A 465 8.05 -10.65 32.47
CA TYR A 465 8.73 -9.61 33.24
C TYR A 465 8.38 -9.69 34.72
N ARG A 466 7.08 -9.76 35.06
CA ARG A 466 6.62 -9.87 36.44
C ARG A 466 7.14 -11.13 37.14
N ASN A 467 7.15 -12.27 36.46
CA ASN A 467 7.66 -13.53 36.99
C ASN A 467 9.16 -13.46 37.28
N ALA A 468 9.90 -12.66 36.51
CA ALA A 468 11.32 -12.41 36.72
C ALA A 468 11.59 -11.31 37.78
N GLY A 469 10.57 -10.68 38.35
CA GLY A 469 10.69 -9.61 39.35
C GLY A 469 10.87 -8.22 38.74
N TYR A 470 10.56 -8.04 37.47
CA TYR A 470 10.69 -6.77 36.72
C TYR A 470 9.34 -6.26 36.23
N THR A 471 9.33 -5.04 35.72
CA THR A 471 8.16 -4.42 35.08
C THR A 471 8.52 -3.94 33.70
N ILE A 472 7.53 -4.00 32.77
CA ILE A 472 7.57 -3.31 31.51
C ILE A 472 6.27 -2.49 31.39
N SER A 473 6.43 -1.22 31.00
CA SER A 473 5.28 -0.31 30.83
C SER A 473 4.42 -0.70 29.63
N GLN A 474 3.11 -0.51 29.73
CA GLN A 474 2.16 -0.68 28.62
C GLN A 474 2.03 0.61 27.83
N ASN A 475 1.50 0.56 26.60
CA ASN A 475 1.03 1.77 25.91
C ASN A 475 -0.17 2.38 26.66
N PRO A 476 -0.21 3.71 26.86
CA PRO A 476 -1.15 4.36 27.80
C PRO A 476 -2.62 4.00 27.56
N GLU A 477 -3.05 3.92 26.30
CA GLU A 477 -4.43 3.64 25.93
C GLU A 477 -4.83 2.17 26.17
N TRP A 478 -3.87 1.30 26.51
CA TRP A 478 -4.05 -0.13 26.79
C TRP A 478 -3.85 -0.49 28.28
N ASP A 479 -3.55 0.48 29.14
CA ASP A 479 -3.27 0.22 30.57
C ASP A 479 -4.49 -0.26 31.37
N ASN A 480 -5.70 -0.07 30.85
CA ASN A 480 -6.95 -0.35 31.55
C ASN A 480 -7.62 -1.67 31.08
N GLU A 481 -6.93 -2.54 30.36
CA GLU A 481 -7.47 -3.82 29.87
C GLU A 481 -6.79 -5.08 30.51
#